data_251c06bf23f834eee2ca6c5154ee4576
#
_entry.id   251c06bf23f834eee2ca6c5154ee4576
#
_cell.length_a   1.000
_cell.length_b   1.000
_cell.length_c   1.000
_cell.angle_alpha   90.00
_cell.angle_beta   90.00
_cell.angle_gamma   90.00
#
_symmetry.space_group_name_H-M   'P 1'
#
loop_
_entity.id
_entity.type
_entity.pdbx_description
1 polymer ?
#
loop_
_entity_poly.entity_id
_entity_poly.type
_entity_poly.pdbx_seq_one_letter_code
_entity_poly.pdbx_strand_id
1 'polypeptide(L)'
;MCIRDRIVTPRLRCLLAWVSALCLLPWAAAVIHAMPEFGNHPLPYGDAVNRLGPAERQVTNMVTAVNFDLRGFDTLGEEVMLLAAVVGTTVILRGARGEKTMDRAATCQGRPIAPRSPGVILLCRVLAPMTLLYGLYVVLHAALTPGGGFQGGMIIGSGLLLVWLGERYGTWRRVVRGHALHAAEAGGAALYALVGMGALLSGGAFLANLLPLGEMGSLLSGGIIPVVNLGVGLAVAGGFGMLFLEFLEETRVAGEDGP
;
A
#
# COMPACT_ATOMS: atom_id res chain seq x y z
N MET A 1 -19.85 -0.05 -24.27
CA MET A 1 -19.12 0.51 -25.42
C MET A 1 -18.26 1.66 -24.93
N CYS A 2 -16.95 1.42 -24.78
CA CYS A 2 -16.05 2.34 -24.09
C CYS A 2 -15.86 3.64 -24.89
N ILE A 3 -16.14 4.78 -24.28
CA ILE A 3 -15.93 6.14 -24.85
C ILE A 3 -14.46 6.35 -25.27
N ARG A 4 -13.54 5.58 -24.68
CA ARG A 4 -12.09 5.66 -24.90
C ARG A 4 -11.64 5.30 -26.32
N ASP A 5 -12.41 4.53 -27.07
CA ASP A 5 -11.98 4.03 -28.39
C ASP A 5 -12.30 4.99 -29.56
N ARG A 6 -13.03 6.07 -29.31
CA ARG A 6 -13.43 7.02 -30.38
C ARG A 6 -12.46 8.18 -30.59
N ILE A 7 -11.61 8.54 -29.65
CA ILE A 7 -10.83 9.78 -29.71
C ILE A 7 -9.44 9.59 -30.33
N VAL A 8 -8.83 8.42 -30.19
CA VAL A 8 -7.45 8.20 -30.65
C VAL A 8 -7.35 6.95 -31.50
N THR A 9 -7.02 7.13 -32.78
CA THR A 9 -6.81 6.01 -33.71
C THR A 9 -5.60 5.16 -33.28
N PRO A 10 -5.57 3.84 -33.59
CA PRO A 10 -4.43 2.98 -33.27
C PRO A 10 -3.09 3.52 -33.80
N ARG A 11 -3.11 4.13 -35.00
CA ARG A 11 -1.91 4.76 -35.60
C ARG A 11 -1.42 5.94 -34.77
N LEU A 12 -2.32 6.77 -34.27
CA LEU A 12 -1.96 7.92 -33.43
C LEU A 12 -1.43 7.46 -32.08
N ARG A 13 -1.97 6.39 -31.50
CA ARG A 13 -1.43 5.79 -30.26
C ARG A 13 -0.01 5.27 -30.45
N CYS A 14 0.26 4.56 -31.54
CA CYS A 14 1.61 4.11 -31.88
C CYS A 14 2.56 5.30 -32.10
N LEU A 15 2.13 6.30 -32.84
CA LEU A 15 2.93 7.50 -33.07
C LEU A 15 3.28 8.20 -31.75
N LEU A 16 2.30 8.43 -30.88
CA LEU A 16 2.53 9.04 -29.58
C LEU A 16 3.48 8.20 -28.70
N ALA A 17 3.35 6.88 -28.72
CA ALA A 17 4.25 5.99 -28.01
C ALA A 17 5.70 6.10 -28.52
N TRP A 18 5.89 6.10 -29.84
CA TRP A 18 7.21 6.28 -30.47
C TRP A 18 7.81 7.65 -30.18
N VAL A 19 7.03 8.71 -30.28
CA VAL A 19 7.48 10.08 -29.96
C VAL A 19 7.88 10.16 -28.49
N SER A 20 7.07 9.62 -27.58
CA SER A 20 7.40 9.58 -26.15
C SER A 20 8.69 8.81 -25.89
N ALA A 21 8.87 7.64 -26.52
CA ALA A 21 10.09 6.86 -26.38
C ALA A 21 11.33 7.59 -26.91
N LEU A 22 11.22 8.22 -28.09
CA LEU A 22 12.29 9.03 -28.69
C LEU A 22 12.69 10.24 -27.85
N CYS A 23 11.75 10.82 -27.09
CA CYS A 23 12.04 11.90 -26.15
C CYS A 23 12.63 11.38 -24.83
N LEU A 24 12.11 10.27 -24.30
CA LEU A 24 12.53 9.73 -23.01
C LEU A 24 13.92 9.07 -23.06
N LEU A 25 14.25 8.39 -24.17
CA LEU A 25 15.54 7.69 -24.29
C LEU A 25 16.76 8.63 -24.20
N PRO A 26 16.84 9.76 -24.93
CA PRO A 26 17.95 10.69 -24.79
C PRO A 26 18.03 11.31 -23.40
N TRP A 27 16.86 11.62 -22.80
CA TRP A 27 16.79 12.14 -21.45
C TRP A 27 17.33 11.09 -20.43
N ALA A 28 16.88 9.86 -20.51
CA ALA A 28 17.35 8.78 -19.64
C ALA A 28 18.87 8.51 -19.84
N ALA A 29 19.34 8.54 -21.10
CA ALA A 29 20.77 8.39 -21.39
C ALA A 29 21.60 9.54 -20.80
N ALA A 30 21.11 10.78 -20.88
CA ALA A 30 21.77 11.95 -20.29
C ALA A 30 21.82 11.86 -18.77
N VAL A 31 20.72 11.42 -18.11
CA VAL A 31 20.69 11.19 -16.67
C VAL A 31 21.67 10.11 -16.25
N ILE A 32 21.70 8.97 -16.95
CA ILE A 32 22.62 7.87 -16.66
C ILE A 32 24.09 8.33 -16.82
N HIS A 33 24.37 9.11 -17.87
CA HIS A 33 25.72 9.63 -18.11
C HIS A 33 26.16 10.66 -17.05
N ALA A 34 25.20 11.40 -16.50
CA ALA A 34 25.46 12.39 -15.44
C ALA A 34 25.53 11.77 -14.04
N MET A 35 25.22 10.48 -13.87
CA MET A 35 25.33 9.81 -12.58
C MET A 35 26.79 9.71 -12.14
N PRO A 36 27.07 9.88 -10.83
CA PRO A 36 28.41 9.65 -10.29
C PRO A 36 28.82 8.19 -10.46
N GLU A 37 30.14 7.93 -10.41
CA GLU A 37 30.67 6.56 -10.48
C GLU A 37 30.07 5.69 -9.37
N PHE A 38 29.73 4.45 -9.73
CA PHE A 38 29.12 3.49 -8.82
C PHE A 38 30.03 3.23 -7.61
N GLY A 39 29.46 3.36 -6.40
CA GLY A 39 30.16 3.12 -5.14
C GLY A 39 31.06 4.27 -4.67
N ASN A 40 31.20 5.35 -5.43
CA ASN A 40 32.05 6.51 -5.07
C ASN A 40 31.21 7.77 -4.86
N HIS A 41 30.08 7.66 -4.14
CA HIS A 41 29.23 8.80 -3.87
C HIS A 41 29.14 9.05 -2.37
N PRO A 42 29.50 10.25 -1.87
CA PRO A 42 29.29 10.61 -0.48
C PRO A 42 27.79 10.70 -0.21
N LEU A 43 27.32 10.00 0.81
CA LEU A 43 25.93 10.02 1.26
C LEU A 43 25.80 10.74 2.61
N PRO A 44 26.07 12.05 2.68
CA PRO A 44 26.20 12.76 3.95
C PRO A 44 24.96 12.68 4.82
N TYR A 45 23.78 12.66 4.21
CA TYR A 45 22.53 12.49 4.93
C TYR A 45 22.38 11.08 5.51
N GLY A 46 22.58 10.03 4.70
CA GLY A 46 22.50 8.64 5.15
C GLY A 46 23.51 8.32 6.25
N ASP A 47 24.75 8.82 6.10
CA ASP A 47 25.80 8.64 7.10
C ASP A 47 25.49 9.38 8.40
N ALA A 48 24.92 10.58 8.33
CA ALA A 48 24.46 11.32 9.50
C ALA A 48 23.32 10.59 10.22
N VAL A 49 22.32 10.12 9.50
CA VAL A 49 21.19 9.36 10.06
C VAL A 49 21.66 8.08 10.73
N ASN A 50 22.50 7.28 10.08
CA ASN A 50 23.02 6.04 10.64
C ASN A 50 23.87 6.25 11.89
N ARG A 51 24.57 7.37 12.00
CA ARG A 51 25.41 7.71 13.14
C ARG A 51 24.61 8.28 14.32
N LEU A 52 23.68 9.19 14.06
CA LEU A 52 22.96 9.93 15.10
C LEU A 52 21.61 9.30 15.45
N GLY A 53 20.92 8.73 14.45
CA GLY A 53 19.55 8.26 14.59
C GLY A 53 19.33 7.21 15.68
N PRO A 54 20.20 6.17 15.83
CA PRO A 54 19.99 5.17 16.88
C PRO A 54 19.97 5.78 18.28
N ALA A 55 20.92 6.67 18.58
CA ALA A 55 21.02 7.31 19.88
C ALA A 55 19.90 8.35 20.11
N GLU A 56 19.55 9.13 19.08
CA GLU A 56 18.57 10.20 19.19
C GLU A 56 17.13 9.75 19.13
N ARG A 57 16.84 8.63 18.46
CA ARG A 57 15.48 8.14 18.23
C ARG A 57 15.17 6.81 18.91
N GLN A 58 16.16 6.15 19.52
CA GLN A 58 16.02 4.86 20.23
C GLN A 58 15.43 3.76 19.36
N VAL A 59 15.74 3.73 18.06
CA VAL A 59 15.31 2.71 17.11
C VAL A 59 16.51 2.14 16.36
N THR A 60 16.46 0.87 16.00
CA THR A 60 17.50 0.20 15.21
C THR A 60 17.24 0.26 13.70
N ASN A 61 15.98 0.42 13.30
CA ASN A 61 15.60 0.57 11.89
C ASN A 61 15.63 2.04 11.48
N MET A 62 16.72 2.47 10.85
CA MET A 62 16.89 3.85 10.41
C MET A 62 15.95 4.27 9.30
N VAL A 63 15.52 3.34 8.44
CA VAL A 63 14.52 3.63 7.40
C VAL A 63 13.21 4.08 8.03
N THR A 64 12.76 3.38 9.06
CA THR A 64 11.55 3.74 9.81
C THR A 64 11.70 5.08 10.55
N ALA A 65 12.88 5.35 11.12
CA ALA A 65 13.16 6.63 11.73
C ALA A 65 13.09 7.80 10.73
N VAL A 66 13.63 7.59 9.53
CA VAL A 66 13.53 8.58 8.45
C VAL A 66 12.08 8.80 8.03
N ASN A 67 11.36 7.74 7.74
CA ASN A 67 10.01 7.80 7.16
C ASN A 67 8.96 8.37 8.13
N PHE A 68 9.10 8.14 9.45
CA PHE A 68 8.04 8.47 10.40
C PHE A 68 8.41 9.57 11.40
N ASP A 69 9.68 9.96 11.48
CA ASP A 69 10.13 11.02 12.37
C ASP A 69 10.88 12.11 11.61
N LEU A 70 12.06 11.79 11.04
CA LEU A 70 12.92 12.80 10.42
C LEU A 70 12.32 13.42 9.15
N ARG A 71 11.56 12.64 8.37
CA ARG A 71 10.87 13.04 7.13
C ARG A 71 9.43 12.56 7.08
N GLY A 72 8.76 12.52 8.22
CA GLY A 72 7.39 12.00 8.33
C GLY A 72 6.38 12.68 7.40
N PHE A 73 6.62 13.91 6.98
CA PHE A 73 5.76 14.60 6.03
C PHE A 73 5.76 13.96 4.63
N ASP A 74 6.87 13.38 4.21
CA ASP A 74 6.95 12.67 2.93
C ASP A 74 6.03 11.45 2.93
N THR A 75 6.03 10.68 4.02
CA THR A 75 5.16 9.50 4.17
C THR A 75 3.68 9.87 4.27
N LEU A 76 3.34 11.01 4.89
CA LEU A 76 1.97 11.52 4.82
C LEU A 76 1.54 11.80 3.37
N GLY A 77 2.44 12.34 2.55
CA GLY A 77 2.21 12.54 1.12
C GLY A 77 1.97 11.21 0.38
N GLU A 78 2.75 10.16 0.70
CA GLU A 78 2.56 8.81 0.14
C GLU A 78 1.19 8.21 0.51
N GLU A 79 0.74 8.39 1.76
CA GLU A 79 -0.58 7.95 2.22
C GLU A 79 -1.72 8.67 1.48
N VAL A 80 -1.60 9.97 1.28
CA VAL A 80 -2.59 10.76 0.53
C VAL A 80 -2.63 10.32 -0.95
N MET A 81 -1.47 10.04 -1.55
CA MET A 81 -1.42 9.53 -2.93
C MET A 81 -2.07 8.14 -3.04
N LEU A 82 -1.81 7.25 -2.09
CA LEU A 82 -2.46 5.93 -2.05
C LEU A 82 -3.97 6.06 -1.92
N LEU A 83 -4.45 6.87 -0.96
CA LEU A 83 -5.89 7.12 -0.77
C LEU A 83 -6.54 7.67 -2.05
N ALA A 84 -5.92 8.64 -2.70
CA ALA A 84 -6.42 9.20 -3.95
C ALA A 84 -6.48 8.16 -5.08
N ALA A 85 -5.47 7.30 -5.18
CA ALA A 85 -5.41 6.22 -6.17
C ALA A 85 -6.50 5.16 -5.93
N VAL A 86 -6.71 4.75 -4.68
CA VAL A 86 -7.74 3.77 -4.30
C VAL A 86 -9.14 4.32 -4.56
N VAL A 87 -9.42 5.55 -4.10
CA VAL A 87 -10.72 6.21 -4.32
C VAL A 87 -10.98 6.41 -5.81
N GLY A 88 -10.00 6.91 -6.56
CA GLY A 88 -10.12 7.13 -7.99
C GLY A 88 -10.41 5.83 -8.76
N THR A 89 -9.68 4.77 -8.46
CA THR A 89 -9.88 3.44 -9.06
C THR A 89 -11.26 2.88 -8.71
N THR A 90 -11.66 2.97 -7.46
CA THR A 90 -12.97 2.50 -6.98
C THR A 90 -14.12 3.23 -7.69
N VAL A 91 -14.04 4.56 -7.79
CA VAL A 91 -15.07 5.36 -8.47
C VAL A 91 -15.17 5.01 -9.97
N ILE A 92 -14.02 4.85 -10.64
CA ILE A 92 -13.99 4.50 -12.06
C ILE A 92 -14.59 3.11 -12.32
N LEU A 93 -14.19 2.10 -11.55
CA LEU A 93 -14.65 0.72 -11.74
C LEU A 93 -16.13 0.57 -11.38
N ARG A 94 -16.58 1.13 -10.26
CA ARG A 94 -18.00 1.10 -9.86
C ARG A 94 -18.87 1.90 -10.83
N GLY A 95 -18.41 3.05 -11.29
CA GLY A 95 -19.09 3.83 -12.31
C GLY A 95 -19.23 3.06 -13.62
N ALA A 96 -18.21 2.32 -14.04
CA ALA A 96 -18.25 1.47 -15.22
C ALA A 96 -19.26 0.32 -15.09
N ARG A 97 -19.47 -0.23 -13.88
CA ARG A 97 -20.46 -1.25 -13.56
C ARG A 97 -21.88 -0.69 -13.35
N GLY A 98 -22.06 0.62 -13.29
CA GLY A 98 -23.33 1.28 -12.99
C GLY A 98 -23.78 1.16 -11.54
N GLU A 99 -22.89 0.85 -10.62
CA GLU A 99 -23.15 0.76 -9.19
C GLU A 99 -23.30 2.15 -8.58
N LYS A 100 -24.42 2.42 -7.93
CA LYS A 100 -24.71 3.74 -7.31
C LYS A 100 -24.38 3.78 -5.83
N THR A 101 -24.23 2.62 -5.18
CA THR A 101 -23.97 2.49 -3.73
C THR A 101 -23.02 1.35 -3.46
N MET A 102 -22.40 1.34 -2.26
CA MET A 102 -21.56 0.24 -1.79
C MET A 102 -22.35 -1.06 -1.53
N ASP A 103 -23.67 -0.95 -1.43
CA ASP A 103 -24.55 -2.12 -1.33
C ASP A 103 -24.76 -2.71 -2.72
N ARG A 104 -24.25 -3.90 -2.89
CA ARG A 104 -24.32 -4.62 -4.13
C ARG A 104 -25.55 -5.45 -4.26
N ALA A 105 -26.28 -5.17 -5.28
CA ALA A 105 -27.05 -6.23 -5.93
C ALA A 105 -26.06 -7.25 -6.51
N ALA A 106 -26.29 -8.52 -6.24
CA ALA A 106 -25.44 -9.67 -6.60
C ALA A 106 -25.28 -9.91 -8.12
N THR A 107 -25.28 -8.87 -8.94
CA THR A 107 -25.42 -8.96 -10.40
C THR A 107 -24.18 -8.56 -11.19
N CYS A 108 -23.01 -8.40 -10.55
CA CYS A 108 -21.78 -8.18 -11.32
C CYS A 108 -21.43 -9.47 -12.08
N GLN A 109 -21.76 -9.50 -13.34
CA GLN A 109 -21.27 -10.51 -14.28
C GLN A 109 -19.79 -10.21 -14.61
N GLY A 110 -18.89 -10.60 -13.70
CA GLY A 110 -17.46 -10.50 -13.95
C GLY A 110 -17.02 -11.40 -15.09
N ARG A 111 -15.88 -11.10 -15.71
CA ARG A 111 -15.29 -11.93 -16.76
C ARG A 111 -14.96 -13.31 -16.23
N PRO A 112 -15.44 -14.41 -16.87
CA PRO A 112 -15.14 -15.76 -16.40
C PRO A 112 -13.64 -16.06 -16.51
N ILE A 113 -13.09 -16.69 -15.49
CA ILE A 113 -11.69 -17.17 -15.44
C ILE A 113 -11.70 -18.69 -15.28
N ALA A 114 -10.59 -19.33 -15.68
CA ALA A 114 -10.45 -20.78 -15.57
C ALA A 114 -10.55 -21.27 -14.10
N PRO A 115 -11.09 -22.48 -13.88
CA PRO A 115 -11.14 -23.11 -12.56
C PRO A 115 -9.72 -23.27 -11.99
N ARG A 116 -9.57 -23.07 -10.69
CA ARG A 116 -8.30 -23.23 -9.99
C ARG A 116 -7.98 -24.71 -9.78
N SER A 117 -6.70 -25.09 -9.95
CA SER A 117 -6.31 -26.46 -9.65
C SER A 117 -6.35 -26.75 -8.15
N PRO A 118 -6.63 -28.01 -7.74
CA PRO A 118 -6.64 -28.38 -6.32
C PRO A 118 -5.31 -28.09 -5.60
N GLY A 119 -4.18 -28.20 -6.30
CA GLY A 119 -2.87 -27.87 -5.74
C GLY A 119 -2.71 -26.38 -5.43
N VAL A 120 -3.19 -25.49 -6.31
CA VAL A 120 -3.20 -24.05 -6.06
C VAL A 120 -4.07 -23.70 -4.85
N ILE A 121 -5.27 -24.31 -4.78
CA ILE A 121 -6.18 -24.08 -3.64
C ILE A 121 -5.51 -24.48 -2.32
N LEU A 122 -4.94 -25.69 -2.26
CA LEU A 122 -4.26 -26.18 -1.06
C LEU A 122 -3.09 -25.27 -0.65
N LEU A 123 -2.24 -24.92 -1.61
CA LEU A 123 -1.10 -24.04 -1.36
C LEU A 123 -1.53 -22.67 -0.82
N CYS A 124 -2.53 -22.06 -1.45
CA CYS A 124 -3.03 -20.74 -1.01
C CYS A 124 -3.67 -20.80 0.39
N ARG A 125 -4.37 -21.88 0.74
CA ARG A 125 -4.94 -22.08 2.08
C ARG A 125 -3.87 -22.16 3.17
N VAL A 126 -2.71 -22.75 2.87
CA VAL A 126 -1.58 -22.83 3.80
C VAL A 126 -0.85 -21.50 3.87
N LEU A 127 -0.58 -20.88 2.73
CA LEU A 127 0.21 -19.65 2.68
C LEU A 127 -0.56 -18.41 3.17
N ALA A 128 -1.88 -18.33 2.97
CA ALA A 128 -2.64 -17.15 3.35
C ALA A 128 -2.50 -16.78 4.85
N PRO A 129 -2.76 -17.67 5.81
CA PRO A 129 -2.60 -17.32 7.22
C PRO A 129 -1.13 -17.01 7.57
N MET A 130 -0.17 -17.70 6.99
CA MET A 130 1.26 -17.42 7.20
C MET A 130 1.63 -16.02 6.70
N THR A 131 1.15 -15.64 5.52
CA THR A 131 1.39 -14.31 4.93
C THR A 131 0.75 -13.21 5.77
N LEU A 132 -0.49 -13.42 6.25
CA LEU A 132 -1.18 -12.45 7.12
C LEU A 132 -0.44 -12.26 8.46
N LEU A 133 0.00 -13.35 9.10
CA LEU A 133 0.79 -13.28 10.33
C LEU A 133 2.14 -12.62 10.11
N TYR A 134 2.81 -12.94 9.00
CA TYR A 134 4.09 -12.32 8.66
C TYR A 134 3.94 -10.83 8.38
N GLY A 135 2.89 -10.41 7.66
CA GLY A 135 2.62 -8.98 7.44
C GLY A 135 2.37 -8.23 8.74
N LEU A 136 1.60 -8.82 9.67
CA LEU A 136 1.38 -8.25 10.99
C LEU A 136 2.70 -8.16 11.78
N TYR A 137 3.53 -9.19 11.74
CA TYR A 137 4.86 -9.17 12.34
C TYR A 137 5.70 -8.02 11.80
N VAL A 138 5.76 -7.83 10.48
CA VAL A 138 6.53 -6.75 9.83
C VAL A 138 6.05 -5.37 10.26
N VAL A 139 4.73 -5.16 10.40
CA VAL A 139 4.18 -3.91 10.92
C VAL A 139 4.61 -3.67 12.37
N LEU A 140 4.45 -4.67 13.24
CA LEU A 140 4.69 -4.50 14.67
C LEU A 140 6.18 -4.35 15.02
N HIS A 141 7.09 -4.91 14.22
CA HIS A 141 8.54 -4.87 14.46
C HIS A 141 9.26 -3.75 13.71
N ALA A 142 8.55 -2.78 13.17
CA ALA A 142 9.13 -1.74 12.32
C ALA A 142 10.22 -0.88 13.01
N ALA A 143 10.15 -0.68 14.32
CA ALA A 143 11.19 0.04 15.06
C ALA A 143 12.50 -0.77 15.20
N LEU A 144 12.44 -2.10 15.06
CA LEU A 144 13.52 -3.03 15.37
C LEU A 144 14.17 -3.66 14.14
N THR A 145 13.36 -4.09 13.18
CA THR A 145 13.80 -4.88 12.02
C THR A 145 13.47 -4.17 10.72
N PRO A 146 14.19 -4.47 9.63
CA PRO A 146 13.83 -3.97 8.30
C PRO A 146 12.38 -4.30 7.96
N GLY A 147 11.65 -3.29 7.46
CA GLY A 147 10.23 -3.39 7.17
C GLY A 147 9.52 -2.12 7.62
N GLY A 148 8.23 -2.20 7.81
CA GLY A 148 7.40 -1.09 8.26
C GLY A 148 5.94 -1.27 7.86
N GLY A 149 5.12 -0.25 8.14
CA GLY A 149 3.69 -0.26 7.87
C GLY A 149 3.38 -0.49 6.40
N PHE A 150 4.09 0.18 5.50
CA PHE A 150 3.87 0.05 4.06
C PHE A 150 4.13 -1.38 3.58
N GLN A 151 5.31 -1.93 3.89
CA GLN A 151 5.68 -3.29 3.52
C GLN A 151 4.76 -4.33 4.16
N GLY A 152 4.52 -4.21 5.47
CA GLY A 152 3.63 -5.11 6.20
C GLY A 152 2.19 -5.03 5.72
N GLY A 153 1.68 -3.81 5.43
CA GLY A 153 0.35 -3.58 4.86
C GLY A 153 0.19 -4.24 3.48
N MET A 154 1.20 -4.12 2.61
CA MET A 154 1.24 -4.80 1.32
C MET A 154 1.23 -6.33 1.44
N ILE A 155 1.99 -6.86 2.39
CA ILE A 155 2.02 -8.31 2.68
C ILE A 155 0.63 -8.77 3.15
N ILE A 156 -0.03 -8.01 4.05
CA ILE A 156 -1.40 -8.30 4.49
C ILE A 156 -2.36 -8.27 3.31
N GLY A 157 -2.31 -7.24 2.45
CA GLY A 157 -3.10 -7.15 1.23
C GLY A 157 -2.89 -8.37 0.31
N SER A 158 -1.64 -8.80 0.13
CA SER A 158 -1.31 -10.02 -0.64
C SER A 158 -1.88 -11.29 0.02
N GLY A 159 -1.91 -11.36 1.36
CA GLY A 159 -2.57 -12.43 2.10
C GLY A 159 -4.07 -12.49 1.81
N LEU A 160 -4.75 -11.34 1.72
CA LEU A 160 -6.17 -11.29 1.32
C LEU A 160 -6.39 -11.81 -0.10
N LEU A 161 -5.46 -11.55 -1.04
CA LEU A 161 -5.48 -12.12 -2.38
C LEU A 161 -5.30 -13.65 -2.36
N LEU A 162 -4.42 -14.17 -1.51
CA LEU A 162 -4.26 -15.62 -1.33
C LEU A 162 -5.53 -16.27 -0.77
N VAL A 163 -6.26 -15.60 0.12
CA VAL A 163 -7.57 -16.07 0.59
C VAL A 163 -8.55 -16.18 -0.59
N TRP A 164 -8.56 -15.20 -1.50
CA TRP A 164 -9.41 -15.28 -2.70
C TRP A 164 -9.02 -16.46 -3.61
N LEU A 165 -7.73 -16.72 -3.78
CA LEU A 165 -7.24 -17.85 -4.59
C LEU A 165 -7.53 -19.22 -3.95
N GLY A 166 -7.52 -19.31 -2.63
CA GLY A 166 -7.68 -20.57 -1.88
C GLY A 166 -9.12 -20.90 -1.52
N GLU A 167 -10.03 -19.93 -1.54
CA GLU A 167 -11.40 -20.10 -1.07
C GLU A 167 -12.45 -19.81 -2.15
N ARG A 168 -13.69 -20.24 -1.91
CA ARG A 168 -14.82 -19.85 -2.74
C ARG A 168 -15.17 -18.38 -2.53
N TYR A 169 -15.74 -17.74 -3.52
CA TYR A 169 -16.15 -16.33 -3.48
C TYR A 169 -16.95 -15.96 -2.23
N GLY A 170 -17.93 -16.78 -1.84
CA GLY A 170 -18.76 -16.53 -0.66
C GLY A 170 -17.98 -16.55 0.66
N THR A 171 -16.96 -17.40 0.79
CA THR A 171 -16.08 -17.43 1.97
C THR A 171 -15.16 -16.20 1.97
N TRP A 172 -14.57 -15.89 0.81
CA TRP A 172 -13.72 -14.72 0.66
C TRP A 172 -14.46 -13.42 1.02
N ARG A 173 -15.70 -13.24 0.53
CA ARG A 173 -16.53 -12.07 0.85
C ARG A 173 -16.93 -11.95 2.32
N ARG A 174 -16.95 -13.03 3.08
CA ARG A 174 -17.15 -12.97 4.54
C ARG A 174 -15.92 -12.44 5.26
N VAL A 175 -14.72 -12.79 4.79
CA VAL A 175 -13.44 -12.36 5.35
C VAL A 175 -13.12 -10.94 4.89
N VAL A 176 -13.26 -10.67 3.59
CA VAL A 176 -12.92 -9.38 2.97
C VAL A 176 -14.17 -8.51 2.86
N ARG A 177 -14.41 -7.71 3.90
CA ARG A 177 -15.55 -6.80 3.96
C ARG A 177 -15.13 -5.41 3.50
N GLY A 178 -15.73 -4.88 2.42
CA GLY A 178 -15.40 -3.57 1.87
C GLY A 178 -15.44 -2.43 2.89
N HIS A 179 -16.45 -2.42 3.78
CA HIS A 179 -16.53 -1.41 4.86
C HIS A 179 -15.34 -1.48 5.83
N ALA A 180 -14.89 -2.69 6.18
CA ALA A 180 -13.73 -2.85 7.06
C ALA A 180 -12.43 -2.38 6.39
N LEU A 181 -12.27 -2.64 5.10
CA LEU A 181 -11.12 -2.17 4.31
C LEU A 181 -11.12 -0.65 4.21
N HIS A 182 -12.27 -0.03 3.89
CA HIS A 182 -12.39 1.43 3.88
C HIS A 182 -12.13 2.05 5.26
N ALA A 183 -12.65 1.43 6.33
CA ALA A 183 -12.40 1.91 7.68
C ALA A 183 -10.92 1.80 8.07
N ALA A 184 -10.24 0.73 7.64
CA ALA A 184 -8.80 0.55 7.87
C ALA A 184 -7.98 1.60 7.09
N GLU A 185 -8.29 1.80 5.80
CA GLU A 185 -7.62 2.79 4.96
C GLU A 185 -7.81 4.22 5.51
N ALA A 186 -9.05 4.66 5.66
CA ALA A 186 -9.35 6.00 6.14
C ALA A 186 -8.91 6.21 7.60
N GLY A 187 -9.09 5.20 8.45
CA GLY A 187 -8.68 5.25 9.85
C GLY A 187 -7.17 5.29 10.03
N GLY A 188 -6.42 4.56 9.21
CA GLY A 188 -4.96 4.60 9.21
C GLY A 188 -4.41 5.96 8.79
N ALA A 189 -4.89 6.51 7.68
CA ALA A 189 -4.52 7.84 7.20
C ALA A 189 -4.93 8.94 8.20
N ALA A 190 -6.13 8.83 8.78
CA ALA A 190 -6.60 9.75 9.83
C ALA A 190 -5.72 9.68 11.08
N LEU A 191 -5.31 8.49 11.52
CA LEU A 191 -4.41 8.31 12.67
C LEU A 191 -3.08 9.03 12.43
N TYR A 192 -2.52 8.92 11.24
CA TYR A 192 -1.29 9.63 10.86
C TYR A 192 -1.45 11.15 11.01
N ALA A 193 -2.51 11.70 10.40
CA ALA A 193 -2.79 13.12 10.45
C ALA A 193 -3.08 13.61 11.89
N LEU A 194 -3.79 12.80 12.69
CA LEU A 194 -4.11 13.13 14.09
C LEU A 194 -2.86 13.16 14.98
N VAL A 195 -1.91 12.29 14.78
CA VAL A 195 -0.61 12.33 15.47
C VAL A 195 0.12 13.63 15.16
N GLY A 196 0.17 14.00 13.86
CA GLY A 196 0.77 15.27 13.44
C GLY A 196 0.06 16.50 14.02
N MET A 197 -1.27 16.48 14.05
CA MET A 197 -2.08 17.55 14.65
C MET A 197 -1.89 17.63 16.16
N GLY A 198 -1.80 16.48 16.84
CA GLY A 198 -1.49 16.42 18.28
C GLY A 198 -0.19 17.12 18.61
N ALA A 199 0.84 16.96 17.76
CA ALA A 199 2.10 17.66 17.91
C ALA A 199 1.95 19.19 17.82
N LEU A 200 1.20 19.69 16.84
CA LEU A 200 0.91 21.13 16.73
C LEU A 200 0.15 21.67 17.94
N LEU A 201 -0.88 20.94 18.39
CA LEU A 201 -1.67 21.37 19.55
C LEU A 201 -0.88 21.39 20.85
N SER A 202 0.21 20.63 20.93
CA SER A 202 1.16 20.64 22.05
C SER A 202 2.23 21.74 21.94
N GLY A 203 2.14 22.61 20.94
CA GLY A 203 3.07 23.70 20.70
C GLY A 203 4.35 23.30 19.97
N GLY A 204 4.43 22.07 19.45
CA GLY A 204 5.54 21.59 18.64
C GLY A 204 5.32 21.79 17.13
N ALA A 205 6.26 21.31 16.32
CA ALA A 205 6.09 21.21 14.88
C ALA A 205 5.14 20.08 14.53
N PHE A 206 4.50 20.13 13.34
CA PHE A 206 3.70 19.02 12.83
C PHE A 206 4.53 17.73 12.75
N LEU A 207 4.00 16.64 13.28
CA LEU A 207 4.71 15.36 13.42
C LEU A 207 5.93 15.38 14.36
N ALA A 208 6.10 16.41 15.19
CA ALA A 208 7.14 16.36 16.23
C ALA A 208 6.88 15.15 17.15
N ASN A 209 7.98 14.49 17.55
CA ASN A 209 7.90 13.32 18.41
C ASN A 209 7.53 13.72 19.84
N LEU A 210 6.28 13.46 20.22
CA LEU A 210 5.70 13.85 21.51
C LEU A 210 5.79 12.77 22.57
N LEU A 211 5.92 11.52 22.14
CA LEU A 211 5.87 10.38 23.05
C LEU A 211 7.28 10.07 23.60
N PRO A 212 7.35 9.46 24.77
CA PRO A 212 8.65 9.00 25.28
C PRO A 212 9.31 8.04 24.28
N LEU A 213 10.60 8.26 24.00
CA LEU A 213 11.33 7.46 23.03
C LEU A 213 11.51 5.99 23.47
N GLY A 214 11.37 5.69 24.76
CA GLY A 214 11.56 4.34 25.29
C GLY A 214 13.02 3.91 25.22
N GLU A 215 13.22 2.59 25.22
CA GLU A 215 14.56 1.98 25.18
C GLU A 215 14.77 1.29 23.82
N MET A 216 15.97 1.47 23.25
CA MET A 216 16.37 0.78 22.02
C MET A 216 16.26 -0.74 22.20
N GLY A 217 15.66 -1.42 21.21
CA GLY A 217 15.40 -2.85 21.28
C GLY A 217 14.00 -3.22 21.79
N SER A 218 13.19 -2.24 22.22
CA SER A 218 11.78 -2.44 22.54
C SER A 218 10.88 -2.24 21.31
N LEU A 219 9.78 -2.99 21.23
CA LEU A 219 8.76 -2.84 20.18
C LEU A 219 8.11 -1.46 20.17
N LEU A 220 8.04 -0.81 21.32
CA LEU A 220 7.44 0.52 21.48
C LEU A 220 8.47 1.64 21.57
N SER A 221 9.72 1.38 21.16
CA SER A 221 10.74 2.43 21.08
C SER A 221 10.51 3.38 19.90
N GLY A 222 11.08 4.59 19.99
CA GLY A 222 11.00 5.61 18.96
C GLY A 222 9.81 6.57 19.07
N GLY A 223 9.13 6.60 20.22
CA GLY A 223 8.06 7.56 20.49
C GLY A 223 6.84 7.38 19.59
N ILE A 224 6.56 8.33 18.69
CA ILE A 224 5.39 8.26 17.79
C ILE A 224 5.56 7.21 16.67
N ILE A 225 6.78 6.73 16.40
CA ILE A 225 7.08 5.85 15.26
C ILE A 225 6.19 4.61 15.23
N PRO A 226 6.04 3.82 16.31
CA PRO A 226 5.17 2.64 16.28
C PRO A 226 3.70 2.96 15.98
N VAL A 227 3.21 4.08 16.49
CA VAL A 227 1.80 4.50 16.31
C VAL A 227 1.54 4.89 14.87
N VAL A 228 2.39 5.75 14.30
CA VAL A 228 2.30 6.20 12.92
C VAL A 228 2.47 5.02 11.96
N ASN A 229 3.44 4.15 12.23
CA ASN A 229 3.69 2.95 11.47
C ASN A 229 2.49 1.98 11.45
N LEU A 230 1.80 1.82 12.58
CA LEU A 230 0.55 1.05 12.63
C LEU A 230 -0.54 1.70 11.76
N GLY A 231 -0.66 3.03 11.79
CA GLY A 231 -1.56 3.80 10.93
C GLY A 231 -1.30 3.51 9.46
N VAL A 232 -0.05 3.60 9.02
CA VAL A 232 0.38 3.27 7.65
C VAL A 232 0.06 1.81 7.31
N GLY A 233 0.35 0.86 8.21
CA GLY A 233 0.04 -0.55 8.00
C GLY A 233 -1.45 -0.80 7.75
N LEU A 234 -2.31 -0.14 8.52
CA LEU A 234 -3.77 -0.20 8.34
C LEU A 234 -4.21 0.45 7.04
N ALA A 235 -3.72 1.65 6.73
CA ALA A 235 -4.07 2.38 5.52
C ALA A 235 -3.68 1.59 4.26
N VAL A 236 -2.46 1.07 4.21
CA VAL A 236 -1.95 0.30 3.08
C VAL A 236 -2.67 -1.04 2.94
N ALA A 237 -2.88 -1.78 4.03
CA ALA A 237 -3.63 -3.04 3.99
C ALA A 237 -5.08 -2.83 3.54
N GLY A 238 -5.74 -1.76 4.02
CA GLY A 238 -7.08 -1.36 3.62
C GLY A 238 -7.14 -0.96 2.14
N GLY A 239 -6.27 -0.06 1.70
CA GLY A 239 -6.22 0.45 0.34
C GLY A 239 -5.93 -0.64 -0.69
N PHE A 240 -4.89 -1.46 -0.49
CA PHE A 240 -4.62 -2.61 -1.37
C PHE A 240 -5.72 -3.67 -1.33
N GLY A 241 -6.28 -3.92 -0.13
CA GLY A 241 -7.44 -4.79 0.01
C GLY A 241 -8.64 -4.30 -0.83
N MET A 242 -8.89 -2.98 -0.86
CA MET A 242 -9.92 -2.36 -1.70
C MET A 242 -9.61 -2.48 -3.19
N LEU A 243 -8.38 -2.19 -3.61
CA LEU A 243 -7.97 -2.38 -5.00
C LEU A 243 -8.19 -3.81 -5.47
N PHE A 244 -7.75 -4.80 -4.68
CA PHE A 244 -7.98 -6.20 -4.99
C PHE A 244 -9.46 -6.53 -5.04
N LEU A 245 -10.26 -6.05 -4.08
CA LEU A 245 -11.69 -6.23 -4.07
C LEU A 245 -12.31 -5.73 -5.38
N GLU A 246 -12.03 -4.49 -5.80
CA GLU A 246 -12.61 -3.89 -6.99
C GLU A 246 -12.16 -4.59 -8.28
N PHE A 247 -10.88 -4.96 -8.39
CA PHE A 247 -10.38 -5.67 -9.57
C PHE A 247 -10.88 -7.11 -9.66
N LEU A 248 -10.97 -7.81 -8.53
CA LEU A 248 -11.41 -9.20 -8.51
C LEU A 248 -12.91 -9.33 -8.80
N GLU A 249 -13.69 -8.31 -8.52
CA GLU A 249 -15.11 -8.29 -8.88
C GLU A 249 -15.37 -8.06 -10.38
N GLU A 250 -14.36 -7.63 -11.13
CA GLU A 250 -14.38 -7.67 -12.60
C GLU A 250 -14.18 -9.11 -13.13
N THR A 251 -13.85 -10.08 -12.27
CA THR A 251 -13.58 -11.46 -12.65
C THR A 251 -14.53 -12.41 -11.92
N ARG A 252 -14.85 -13.55 -12.56
CA ARG A 252 -15.69 -14.61 -12.02
C ARG A 252 -15.07 -15.97 -12.31
N VAL A 253 -14.98 -16.82 -11.29
CA VAL A 253 -14.48 -18.20 -11.50
C VAL A 253 -15.59 -19.05 -12.12
N ALA A 254 -15.30 -19.70 -13.25
CA ALA A 254 -16.23 -20.59 -13.91
C ALA A 254 -16.64 -21.73 -12.95
N GLY A 255 -17.98 -21.95 -12.79
CA GLY A 255 -18.52 -23.00 -11.93
C GLY A 255 -18.77 -22.61 -10.46
N GLU A 256 -18.54 -21.36 -10.05
CA GLU A 256 -18.93 -20.85 -8.73
C GLU A 256 -20.39 -20.35 -8.67
N ASP A 257 -21.14 -20.50 -9.75
CA ASP A 257 -22.59 -20.20 -9.82
C ASP A 257 -23.38 -21.35 -9.21
N GLY A 258 -23.40 -21.42 -7.91
CA GLY A 258 -24.36 -22.20 -7.16
C GLY A 258 -25.29 -21.26 -6.40
N PRO A 259 -26.58 -21.66 -6.18
CA PRO A 259 -27.61 -20.85 -5.55
C PRO A 259 -27.20 -20.34 -4.17
#